data_ec13a70c549792a358b30a00eef3d2fa
#
_entry.id   ec13a70c549792a358b30a00eef3d2fa
#
_cell.length_a   1.000
_cell.length_b   1.000
_cell.length_c   1.000
_cell.angle_alpha   90.00
_cell.angle_beta   90.00
_cell.angle_gamma   90.00
#
_symmetry.space_group_name_H-M   'P 1'
#
loop_
_entity.id
_entity.type
_entity.pdbx_description
1 polymer ?
#
loop_
_entity_poly.entity_id
_entity_poly.type
_entity_poly.pdbx_seq_one_letter_code
_entity_poly.pdbx_strand_id
1 'polypeptide(L)'
;MATQVTGAGGTTTSFSNTPQANNDVFNLTEDTVVLASGSQTIIVLDVMANDQGGNAKSLFSVDDGISASTATKQYAPIDLTTQDVQATGISAWESIGGGVSIRINNGKVEMDLSGYLAAHGFASLQAMGAGDQINETFTYAIKLGNGTLSWASVSVNIQGTNDGAIITAVPGADTTVVEAGGVANGTLNDPNAHGQLIITDPDVGQDHFQAPPSLQGTYGTFTFNTTTGVWAYTLNQTLADPLTQGQPVTDTLTVKSADGTASYNIVVNITGTNDAPVAIANVNSVKEDTAPNPVSGNVLSNDTDVDNGDTHTVSAVNGSAGNVGNDLVGTYGTLHLNSDGSYSYTLDNGLASVQQLAEGATVTDVFSYT
;
A
#
# COMPACT_ATOMS: atom_id res chain seq x y z
N MET A 1 18.61 61.39 -17.87
CA MET A 1 19.47 62.56 -17.68
C MET A 1 19.84 62.61 -16.23
N ALA A 2 21.14 62.60 -15.91
CA ALA A 2 21.60 62.70 -14.54
C ALA A 2 21.37 64.13 -14.03
N THR A 3 20.63 64.29 -12.95
CA THR A 3 20.43 65.58 -12.29
C THR A 3 21.54 65.77 -11.27
N GLN A 4 22.37 66.77 -11.48
CA GLN A 4 23.48 67.13 -10.53
C GLN A 4 22.90 68.15 -9.52
N VAL A 5 22.95 67.78 -8.24
CA VAL A 5 22.57 68.66 -7.13
C VAL A 5 23.85 69.04 -6.38
N THR A 6 24.21 70.30 -6.37
CA THR A 6 25.35 70.84 -5.64
C THR A 6 24.87 71.29 -4.26
N GLY A 7 25.21 70.56 -3.21
CA GLY A 7 24.93 70.96 -1.82
C GLY A 7 25.94 72.04 -1.34
N ALA A 8 25.55 72.81 -0.32
CA ALA A 8 26.30 73.95 0.24
C ALA A 8 27.72 73.67 0.89
N GLY A 9 28.30 72.53 0.58
CA GLY A 9 29.67 72.13 1.05
C GLY A 9 30.56 71.58 -0.05
N GLY A 10 30.24 71.77 -1.32
CA GLY A 10 31.16 71.47 -2.44
C GLY A 10 31.28 69.93 -2.78
N THR A 11 30.50 69.03 -2.19
CA THR A 11 30.49 67.63 -2.55
C THR A 11 29.35 67.39 -3.54
N THR A 12 29.72 67.04 -4.76
CA THR A 12 28.72 66.65 -5.81
C THR A 12 28.27 65.19 -5.59
N THR A 13 27.04 64.99 -5.21
CA THR A 13 26.47 63.64 -5.19
C THR A 13 25.78 63.41 -6.51
N SER A 14 26.29 62.51 -7.32
CA SER A 14 25.65 62.11 -8.58
C SER A 14 24.67 60.98 -8.33
N PHE A 15 23.39 61.23 -8.59
CA PHE A 15 22.36 60.18 -8.61
C PHE A 15 22.18 59.70 -10.06
N SER A 16 22.37 58.43 -10.27
CA SER A 16 21.98 57.79 -11.51
C SER A 16 20.47 57.51 -11.45
N ASN A 17 19.72 58.00 -12.41
CA ASN A 17 18.27 57.67 -12.55
C ASN A 17 18.04 56.24 -13.09
N THR A 18 19.11 55.46 -13.32
CA THR A 18 19.00 54.07 -13.75
C THR A 18 19.09 53.20 -12.50
N PRO A 19 18.05 52.44 -12.17
CA PRO A 19 18.14 51.46 -11.10
C PRO A 19 19.28 50.49 -11.34
N GLN A 20 20.09 50.22 -10.32
CA GLN A 20 21.19 49.25 -10.38
C GLN A 20 20.76 47.90 -9.76
N ALA A 21 19.87 47.92 -8.76
CA ALA A 21 19.15 46.76 -8.26
C ALA A 21 17.87 46.55 -9.09
N ASN A 22 17.61 45.31 -9.44
CA ASN A 22 16.44 44.90 -10.19
C ASN A 22 15.59 43.97 -9.34
N ASN A 23 14.26 44.08 -9.48
CA ASN A 23 13.36 43.21 -8.76
C ASN A 23 13.60 41.72 -9.10
N ASP A 24 13.48 40.87 -8.09
CA ASP A 24 13.61 39.42 -8.20
C ASP A 24 12.27 38.73 -8.02
N VAL A 25 12.10 37.66 -8.76
CA VAL A 25 10.98 36.72 -8.58
C VAL A 25 11.55 35.30 -8.56
N PHE A 26 11.47 34.67 -7.42
CA PHE A 26 11.82 33.25 -7.25
C PHE A 26 10.56 32.43 -7.27
N ASN A 27 10.36 31.63 -8.33
CA ASN A 27 9.30 30.64 -8.42
C ASN A 27 9.98 29.26 -8.25
N LEU A 28 9.80 28.65 -7.12
CA LEU A 28 10.50 27.45 -6.69
C LEU A 28 9.48 26.38 -6.32
N THR A 29 9.91 25.12 -6.33
CA THR A 29 9.26 24.03 -5.58
C THR A 29 10.14 23.69 -4.38
N GLU A 30 9.58 23.03 -3.37
CA GLU A 30 10.36 22.58 -2.21
C GLU A 30 11.53 21.68 -2.63
N ASP A 31 11.41 20.94 -3.73
CA ASP A 31 12.46 20.10 -4.32
C ASP A 31 13.60 20.89 -4.98
N THR A 32 13.30 22.12 -5.44
CA THR A 32 14.25 22.95 -6.21
C THR A 32 14.89 24.04 -5.38
N VAL A 33 14.46 24.27 -4.15
CA VAL A 33 15.05 25.26 -3.26
C VAL A 33 16.51 24.91 -2.92
N VAL A 34 17.35 25.92 -2.83
CA VAL A 34 18.71 25.77 -2.33
C VAL A 34 18.69 25.98 -0.82
N LEU A 35 18.90 24.91 -0.07
CA LEU A 35 18.93 24.94 1.40
C LEU A 35 20.31 25.41 1.91
N ALA A 36 20.30 26.13 3.02
CA ALA A 36 21.52 26.40 3.78
C ALA A 36 22.09 25.09 4.35
N SER A 37 23.42 25.00 4.43
CA SER A 37 24.11 23.78 4.88
C SER A 37 23.60 23.30 6.25
N GLY A 38 23.04 22.05 6.28
CA GLY A 38 22.52 21.42 7.49
C GLY A 38 21.15 21.92 7.94
N SER A 39 20.45 22.71 7.11
CA SER A 39 19.09 23.16 7.37
C SER A 39 18.08 22.43 6.49
N GLN A 40 16.84 22.33 6.99
CA GLN A 40 15.65 21.85 6.26
C GLN A 40 14.59 22.95 6.09
N THR A 41 14.88 24.15 6.60
CA THR A 41 13.91 25.26 6.68
C THR A 41 14.49 26.61 6.24
N ILE A 42 15.80 26.70 6.04
CA ILE A 42 16.47 27.94 5.62
C ILE A 42 16.86 27.77 4.16
N ILE A 43 16.30 28.64 3.31
CA ILE A 43 16.64 28.71 1.88
C ILE A 43 17.64 29.83 1.60
N VAL A 44 18.40 29.68 0.52
CA VAL A 44 19.44 30.65 0.08
C VAL A 44 19.03 31.26 -1.27
N LEU A 45 18.93 32.56 -1.31
CA LEU A 45 18.51 33.36 -2.46
C LEU A 45 19.64 34.22 -2.99
N ASP A 46 19.96 34.15 -4.27
CA ASP A 46 20.92 34.98 -4.96
C ASP A 46 20.26 36.22 -5.58
N VAL A 47 19.87 37.17 -4.73
CA VAL A 47 19.12 38.37 -5.13
C VAL A 47 19.96 39.35 -5.96
N MET A 48 21.27 39.20 -5.96
CA MET A 48 22.13 40.10 -6.77
C MET A 48 22.39 39.57 -8.20
N ALA A 49 21.88 38.41 -8.58
CA ALA A 49 22.24 37.75 -9.84
C ALA A 49 21.87 38.60 -11.08
N ASN A 50 20.77 39.35 -11.02
CA ASN A 50 20.26 40.19 -12.11
C ASN A 50 20.62 41.67 -11.97
N ASP A 51 21.31 42.05 -10.90
CA ASP A 51 21.69 43.44 -10.60
C ASP A 51 22.88 43.92 -11.43
N GLN A 52 22.90 45.20 -11.71
CA GLN A 52 24.02 45.86 -12.38
C GLN A 52 25.16 46.19 -11.40
N GLY A 53 26.33 46.53 -11.93
CA GLY A 53 27.51 46.92 -11.13
C GLY A 53 28.63 45.88 -11.09
N GLY A 54 28.43 44.69 -11.67
CA GLY A 54 29.47 43.64 -11.74
C GLY A 54 30.05 43.28 -10.37
N ASN A 55 31.36 43.11 -10.28
CA ASN A 55 32.05 42.76 -9.03
C ASN A 55 32.20 43.96 -8.05
N ALA A 56 31.75 45.16 -8.42
CA ALA A 56 31.82 46.35 -7.57
C ALA A 56 30.55 46.56 -6.73
N LYS A 57 29.58 45.64 -6.81
CA LYS A 57 28.36 45.66 -5.98
C LYS A 57 28.52 44.72 -4.77
N SER A 58 27.88 45.06 -3.68
CA SER A 58 27.76 44.23 -2.49
C SER A 58 26.36 44.38 -1.90
N LEU A 59 25.82 43.28 -1.35
CA LEU A 59 24.59 43.33 -0.59
C LEU A 59 24.83 44.17 0.68
N PHE A 60 23.93 45.09 0.97
CA PHE A 60 24.14 46.13 2.00
C PHE A 60 23.15 45.95 3.16
N SER A 61 21.88 45.83 2.86
CA SER A 61 20.79 45.69 3.83
C SER A 61 19.62 44.89 3.26
N VAL A 62 18.83 44.36 4.15
CA VAL A 62 17.51 43.69 3.87
C VAL A 62 16.45 44.31 4.77
N ASP A 63 15.17 44.24 4.36
CA ASP A 63 14.05 44.79 5.15
C ASP A 63 12.75 44.06 4.79
N ASP A 64 11.78 44.04 5.72
CA ASP A 64 10.47 43.43 5.57
C ASP A 64 9.60 44.05 4.46
N GLY A 65 9.99 45.21 3.92
CA GLY A 65 9.22 45.91 2.90
C GLY A 65 7.91 46.56 3.38
N ILE A 66 7.61 46.46 4.67
CA ILE A 66 6.36 46.94 5.29
C ILE A 66 6.59 48.15 6.19
N SER A 67 7.83 48.60 6.35
CA SER A 67 8.17 49.70 7.23
C SER A 67 7.36 50.96 6.87
N ALA A 68 6.83 51.59 7.91
CA ALA A 68 6.07 52.83 7.79
C ALA A 68 6.85 53.98 7.11
N SER A 69 8.16 53.80 6.95
CA SER A 69 9.08 54.72 6.28
C SER A 69 9.09 54.56 4.76
N THR A 70 8.46 53.55 4.16
CA THR A 70 8.27 53.36 2.70
C THR A 70 7.27 54.35 2.10
N ALA A 71 7.13 55.53 2.65
CA ALA A 71 6.04 56.44 2.36
C ALA A 71 5.95 56.92 0.92
N THR A 72 6.95 56.73 0.07
CA THR A 72 6.85 57.03 -1.37
C THR A 72 7.77 56.19 -2.23
N LYS A 73 7.33 55.77 -3.41
CA LYS A 73 8.10 55.07 -4.44
C LYS A 73 9.41 55.80 -4.93
N GLN A 74 9.75 56.93 -4.37
CA GLN A 74 10.89 57.73 -4.78
C GLN A 74 12.12 57.56 -3.88
N TYR A 75 11.95 57.05 -2.67
CA TYR A 75 13.03 56.91 -1.67
C TYR A 75 13.10 55.46 -1.17
N ALA A 76 14.30 54.94 -0.96
CA ALA A 76 14.49 53.67 -0.31
C ALA A 76 13.82 53.68 1.09
N PRO A 77 13.29 52.54 1.57
CA PRO A 77 12.93 52.40 2.98
C PRO A 77 14.07 52.89 3.87
N ILE A 78 13.75 53.56 4.98
CA ILE A 78 14.77 54.12 5.86
C ILE A 78 15.71 53.03 6.37
N ASP A 79 15.16 51.89 6.66
CA ASP A 79 15.88 50.71 7.17
C ASP A 79 16.93 50.22 6.19
N LEU A 80 16.65 50.25 4.88
CA LEU A 80 17.63 49.90 3.82
C LEU A 80 18.77 50.90 3.71
N THR A 81 18.74 52.04 4.35
CA THR A 81 19.86 53.00 4.38
C THR A 81 20.87 52.73 5.49
N THR A 82 20.53 51.82 6.39
CA THR A 82 21.44 51.33 7.44
C THR A 82 22.11 50.03 6.97
N GLN A 83 23.39 49.88 7.24
CA GLN A 83 24.13 48.69 6.84
C GLN A 83 23.92 47.56 7.86
N ASP A 84 23.35 46.43 7.40
CA ASP A 84 23.14 45.25 8.25
C ASP A 84 24.33 44.31 8.27
N VAL A 85 25.05 44.24 7.16
CA VAL A 85 26.19 43.33 7.03
C VAL A 85 27.34 43.81 7.91
N GLN A 86 27.75 42.95 8.82
CA GLN A 86 28.90 43.14 9.69
C GLN A 86 30.21 42.75 9.00
N ALA A 87 31.36 43.02 9.66
CA ALA A 87 32.67 42.63 9.14
C ALA A 87 32.84 41.12 8.91
N THR A 88 31.96 40.29 9.51
CA THR A 88 31.89 38.84 9.33
C THR A 88 31.23 38.43 8.02
N GLY A 89 30.59 39.33 7.28
CA GLY A 89 29.80 39.07 6.09
C GLY A 89 28.37 38.53 6.41
N ILE A 90 27.97 38.50 7.69
CA ILE A 90 26.68 37.99 8.16
C ILE A 90 25.95 39.09 8.92
N SER A 91 24.66 39.30 8.65
CA SER A 91 23.77 40.17 9.41
C SER A 91 23.03 39.42 10.53
N ALA A 92 22.35 40.17 11.41
CA ALA A 92 21.34 39.60 12.28
C ALA A 92 20.15 39.08 11.48
N TRP A 93 19.32 38.26 12.09
CA TRP A 93 18.01 37.87 11.54
C TRP A 93 17.01 39.01 11.72
N GLU A 94 16.26 39.31 10.68
CA GLU A 94 15.15 40.27 10.69
C GLU A 94 13.83 39.54 10.36
N SER A 95 12.79 39.79 11.15
CA SER A 95 11.49 39.18 10.91
C SER A 95 10.73 40.01 9.87
N ILE A 96 10.21 39.30 8.86
CA ILE A 96 9.32 39.89 7.86
C ILE A 96 7.83 39.57 8.12
N GLY A 97 7.51 39.00 9.30
CA GLY A 97 6.18 38.60 9.66
C GLY A 97 5.87 37.15 9.30
N GLY A 98 4.65 36.68 9.61
CA GLY A 98 4.19 35.33 9.22
C GLY A 98 5.03 34.14 9.75
N GLY A 99 5.99 34.39 10.67
CA GLY A 99 6.93 33.35 11.14
C GLY A 99 8.16 33.20 10.24
N VAL A 100 8.39 34.15 9.32
CA VAL A 100 9.51 34.17 8.40
C VAL A 100 10.53 35.21 8.83
N SER A 101 11.83 34.90 8.74
CA SER A 101 12.90 35.83 8.98
C SER A 101 13.94 35.77 7.86
N ILE A 102 14.61 36.87 7.61
CA ILE A 102 15.66 37.01 6.58
C ILE A 102 16.96 37.52 7.19
N ARG A 103 18.07 37.19 6.55
CA ARG A 103 19.37 37.80 6.85
C ARG A 103 20.29 37.77 5.64
N ILE A 104 21.36 38.56 5.69
CA ILE A 104 22.44 38.46 4.74
C ILE A 104 23.50 37.48 5.27
N ASN A 105 23.92 36.56 4.41
CA ASN A 105 25.05 35.66 4.68
C ASN A 105 25.94 35.54 3.45
N ASN A 106 27.17 36.09 3.57
CA ASN A 106 28.22 36.05 2.54
C ASN A 106 27.70 36.47 1.13
N GLY A 107 26.96 37.59 1.08
CA GLY A 107 26.47 38.19 -0.17
C GLY A 107 25.26 37.53 -0.78
N LYS A 108 24.59 36.65 -0.04
CA LYS A 108 23.28 36.06 -0.38
C LYS A 108 22.27 36.34 0.74
N VAL A 109 21.00 36.25 0.43
CA VAL A 109 19.95 36.30 1.44
C VAL A 109 19.61 34.88 1.87
N GLU A 110 19.64 34.62 3.17
CA GLU A 110 19.00 33.44 3.78
C GLU A 110 17.61 33.81 4.29
N MET A 111 16.65 32.99 4.01
CA MET A 111 15.26 33.09 4.49
C MET A 111 14.94 31.87 5.34
N ASP A 112 14.68 32.11 6.62
CA ASP A 112 14.26 31.08 7.58
C ASP A 112 12.74 30.98 7.60
N LEU A 113 12.23 29.83 7.18
CA LEU A 113 10.83 29.50 7.10
C LEU A 113 10.34 28.66 8.28
N SER A 114 11.20 28.37 9.27
CA SER A 114 10.90 27.45 10.38
C SER A 114 9.65 27.84 11.18
N GLY A 115 9.47 29.15 11.43
CA GLY A 115 8.27 29.64 12.14
C GLY A 115 7.00 29.52 11.30
N TYR A 116 7.07 29.76 9.99
CA TYR A 116 5.95 29.57 9.06
C TYR A 116 5.54 28.11 8.99
N LEU A 117 6.51 27.23 8.75
CA LEU A 117 6.29 25.78 8.63
C LEU A 117 5.67 25.21 9.90
N ALA A 118 6.21 25.56 11.07
CA ALA A 118 5.68 25.13 12.36
C ALA A 118 4.24 25.59 12.59
N ALA A 119 3.90 26.84 12.20
CA ALA A 119 2.56 27.39 12.33
C ALA A 119 1.53 26.66 11.42
N HIS A 120 1.97 26.04 10.33
CA HIS A 120 1.14 25.29 9.40
C HIS A 120 1.25 23.76 9.56
N GLY A 121 2.01 23.29 10.56
CA GLY A 121 2.12 21.87 10.90
C GLY A 121 3.14 21.09 10.07
N PHE A 122 4.01 21.79 9.31
CA PHE A 122 5.08 21.18 8.53
C PHE A 122 6.37 21.04 9.35
N ALA A 123 7.00 19.88 9.31
CA ALA A 123 8.29 19.66 9.98
C ALA A 123 9.48 20.19 9.14
N SER A 124 9.33 20.26 7.83
CA SER A 124 10.33 20.72 6.85
C SER A 124 9.61 21.22 5.60
N LEU A 125 10.36 21.77 4.64
CA LEU A 125 9.82 22.12 3.33
C LEU A 125 9.29 20.88 2.57
N GLN A 126 9.97 19.75 2.66
CA GLN A 126 9.56 18.48 2.03
C GLN A 126 8.26 17.88 2.62
N ALA A 127 7.72 18.48 3.67
CA ALA A 127 6.42 18.07 4.23
C ALA A 127 5.24 18.82 3.57
N MET A 128 5.51 19.68 2.60
CA MET A 128 4.51 20.43 1.84
C MET A 128 4.04 19.64 0.63
N GLY A 129 2.83 19.14 0.65
CA GLY A 129 2.24 18.41 -0.47
C GLY A 129 1.74 19.32 -1.61
N ALA A 130 1.29 18.68 -2.69
CA ALA A 130 0.74 19.38 -3.85
C ALA A 130 -0.45 20.28 -3.45
N GLY A 131 -0.31 21.57 -3.71
CA GLY A 131 -1.32 22.59 -3.38
C GLY A 131 -0.93 23.49 -2.22
N ASP A 132 0.06 23.10 -1.42
CA ASP A 132 0.65 23.99 -0.41
C ASP A 132 1.57 25.02 -1.08
N GLN A 133 1.59 26.24 -0.52
CA GLN A 133 2.43 27.28 -1.08
C GLN A 133 2.82 28.30 -0.01
N ILE A 134 4.03 28.83 -0.17
CA ILE A 134 4.58 29.95 0.61
C ILE A 134 4.76 31.12 -0.36
N ASN A 135 4.22 32.29 -0.02
CA ASN A 135 4.35 33.49 -0.82
C ASN A 135 4.84 34.62 0.10
N GLU A 136 6.10 35.01 -0.06
CA GLU A 136 6.73 36.04 0.77
C GLU A 136 7.31 37.14 -0.08
N THR A 137 7.42 38.34 0.49
CA THR A 137 8.03 39.50 -0.15
C THR A 137 8.90 40.26 0.83
N PHE A 138 10.02 40.72 0.37
CA PHE A 138 10.91 41.60 1.11
C PHE A 138 11.65 42.57 0.18
N THR A 139 12.44 43.50 0.74
CA THR A 139 13.24 44.42 -0.01
C THR A 139 14.71 44.28 0.37
N TYR A 140 15.62 44.65 -0.52
CA TYR A 140 17.04 44.67 -0.25
C TYR A 140 17.70 45.86 -0.90
N ALA A 141 18.86 46.27 -0.39
CA ALA A 141 19.73 47.28 -0.99
C ALA A 141 21.11 46.72 -1.31
N ILE A 142 21.62 47.12 -2.46
CA ILE A 142 23.02 46.92 -2.84
C ILE A 142 23.78 48.25 -2.72
N LYS A 143 25.08 48.15 -2.35
CA LYS A 143 26.03 49.25 -2.37
C LYS A 143 26.98 49.05 -3.53
N LEU A 144 27.10 50.06 -4.36
CA LEU A 144 28.06 50.11 -5.46
C LEU A 144 29.43 50.58 -4.96
N GLY A 145 30.51 50.29 -5.72
CA GLY A 145 31.88 50.67 -5.38
C GLY A 145 32.09 52.17 -5.22
N ASN A 146 31.24 53.03 -5.75
CA ASN A 146 31.23 54.48 -5.56
C ASN A 146 30.43 54.93 -4.33
N GLY A 147 29.89 54.00 -3.53
CA GLY A 147 29.11 54.29 -2.35
C GLY A 147 27.60 54.53 -2.57
N THR A 148 27.13 54.49 -3.82
CA THR A 148 25.70 54.66 -4.13
C THR A 148 24.92 53.44 -3.70
N LEU A 149 23.74 53.65 -3.07
CA LEU A 149 22.78 52.59 -2.75
C LEU A 149 21.73 52.49 -3.86
N SER A 150 21.34 51.30 -4.15
CA SER A 150 20.17 50.98 -5.00
C SER A 150 19.39 49.82 -4.37
N TRP A 151 18.07 49.86 -4.46
CA TRP A 151 17.22 48.87 -3.80
C TRP A 151 16.21 48.26 -4.78
N ALA A 152 15.76 47.07 -4.45
CA ALA A 152 14.75 46.33 -5.20
C ALA A 152 13.90 45.46 -4.28
N SER A 153 12.79 44.95 -4.84
CA SER A 153 11.90 44.04 -4.15
C SER A 153 12.13 42.61 -4.60
N VAL A 154 11.97 41.68 -3.68
CA VAL A 154 12.01 40.24 -3.92
C VAL A 154 10.63 39.64 -3.68
N SER A 155 10.17 38.81 -4.59
CA SER A 155 9.02 37.94 -4.39
C SER A 155 9.49 36.48 -4.41
N VAL A 156 9.17 35.74 -3.37
CA VAL A 156 9.50 34.32 -3.23
C VAL A 156 8.20 33.53 -3.21
N ASN A 157 8.01 32.67 -4.19
CA ASN A 157 6.88 31.76 -4.31
C ASN A 157 7.43 30.35 -4.26
N ILE A 158 7.13 29.59 -3.23
CA ILE A 158 7.51 28.17 -3.09
C ILE A 158 6.22 27.35 -3.14
N GLN A 159 6.21 26.36 -4.00
CA GLN A 159 5.09 25.45 -4.16
C GLN A 159 5.49 24.06 -3.68
N GLY A 160 4.64 23.43 -2.88
CA GLY A 160 4.73 22.01 -2.55
C GLY A 160 4.47 21.14 -3.77
N THR A 161 5.13 20.01 -3.85
CA THR A 161 4.90 18.94 -4.82
C THR A 161 4.46 17.69 -4.06
N ASN A 162 3.97 16.68 -4.75
CA ASN A 162 3.65 15.43 -4.10
C ASN A 162 4.89 14.55 -4.06
N ASP A 163 5.36 14.22 -2.89
CA ASP A 163 6.38 13.22 -2.66
C ASP A 163 5.80 11.80 -2.74
N GLY A 164 6.66 10.80 -2.91
CA GLY A 164 6.20 9.42 -3.04
C GLY A 164 6.21 8.67 -1.71
N ALA A 165 5.12 7.96 -1.44
CA ALA A 165 5.01 7.06 -0.31
C ALA A 165 5.93 5.84 -0.42
N ILE A 166 6.32 5.28 0.73
CA ILE A 166 7.01 3.99 0.84
C ILE A 166 6.19 3.05 1.71
N ILE A 167 5.86 1.86 1.16
CA ILE A 167 5.14 0.80 1.89
C ILE A 167 6.11 -0.34 2.18
N THR A 168 6.19 -0.76 3.44
CA THR A 168 7.04 -1.88 3.89
C THR A 168 6.25 -2.86 4.74
N ALA A 169 6.55 -4.16 4.63
CA ALA A 169 5.97 -5.17 5.51
C ALA A 169 6.73 -5.24 6.84
N VAL A 170 6.00 -5.36 7.94
CA VAL A 170 6.58 -5.66 9.24
C VAL A 170 7.05 -7.11 9.25
N PRO A 171 8.30 -7.41 9.67
CA PRO A 171 8.80 -8.77 9.78
C PRO A 171 7.97 -9.64 10.73
N GLY A 172 7.81 -10.92 10.41
CA GLY A 172 7.07 -11.87 11.23
C GLY A 172 5.59 -12.00 10.90
N ALA A 173 5.15 -11.46 9.76
CA ALA A 173 3.81 -11.74 9.24
C ALA A 173 3.64 -13.24 8.99
N ASP A 174 2.48 -13.77 9.35
CA ASP A 174 2.02 -15.07 8.91
C ASP A 174 1.30 -14.91 7.57
N THR A 175 1.79 -15.59 6.54
CA THR A 175 1.29 -15.50 5.16
C THR A 175 0.88 -16.85 4.60
N THR A 176 0.68 -17.85 5.47
CA THR A 176 0.36 -19.22 5.10
C THR A 176 -0.93 -19.67 5.78
N VAL A 177 -1.75 -20.38 5.05
CA VAL A 177 -2.93 -21.05 5.60
C VAL A 177 -3.02 -22.47 5.02
N VAL A 178 -3.61 -23.35 5.79
CA VAL A 178 -3.83 -24.73 5.40
C VAL A 178 -5.30 -25.07 5.59
N GLU A 179 -5.90 -25.65 4.57
CA GLU A 179 -7.27 -26.12 4.58
C GLU A 179 -7.50 -27.16 5.67
N ALA A 180 -8.70 -27.20 6.24
CA ALA A 180 -9.15 -28.33 7.01
C ALA A 180 -9.47 -29.50 6.07
N GLY A 181 -9.18 -30.73 6.47
CA GLY A 181 -9.41 -31.90 5.64
C GLY A 181 -10.05 -33.06 6.40
N GLY A 182 -10.08 -34.25 5.79
CA GLY A 182 -10.62 -35.45 6.36
C GLY A 182 -12.16 -35.53 6.26
N VAL A 183 -12.80 -36.27 7.13
CA VAL A 183 -14.28 -36.43 7.09
C VAL A 183 -14.96 -35.12 7.48
N ALA A 184 -15.64 -34.49 6.55
CA ALA A 184 -16.40 -33.23 6.76
C ALA A 184 -15.54 -32.13 7.43
N ASN A 185 -14.34 -31.94 6.96
CA ASN A 185 -13.37 -30.97 7.53
C ASN A 185 -13.03 -31.20 9.02
N GLY A 186 -13.13 -32.45 9.45
CA GLY A 186 -12.89 -32.83 10.86
C GLY A 186 -11.45 -32.71 11.32
N THR A 187 -10.50 -32.69 10.40
CA THR A 187 -9.07 -32.43 10.68
C THR A 187 -8.79 -30.95 10.54
N LEU A 188 -8.83 -30.23 11.65
CA LEU A 188 -8.55 -28.79 11.67
C LEU A 188 -7.09 -28.52 11.42
N ASN A 189 -6.83 -27.53 10.56
CA ASN A 189 -5.51 -26.99 10.27
C ASN A 189 -5.48 -25.48 10.57
N ASP A 190 -4.61 -24.72 9.91
CA ASP A 190 -4.47 -23.29 10.15
C ASP A 190 -5.20 -22.44 9.08
N PRO A 191 -6.42 -21.96 9.37
CA PRO A 191 -7.21 -21.22 8.39
C PRO A 191 -6.92 -19.71 8.36
N ASN A 192 -6.03 -19.19 9.20
CA ASN A 192 -5.86 -17.75 9.38
C ASN A 192 -4.42 -17.31 9.09
N ALA A 193 -4.31 -16.18 8.42
CA ALA A 193 -3.04 -15.46 8.23
C ALA A 193 -3.18 -14.01 8.67
N HIS A 194 -2.08 -13.36 9.03
CA HIS A 194 -2.12 -11.98 9.51
C HIS A 194 -0.75 -11.29 9.40
N GLY A 195 -0.79 -9.95 9.44
CA GLY A 195 0.42 -9.16 9.45
C GLY A 195 0.14 -7.66 9.52
N GLN A 196 1.17 -6.88 9.26
CA GLN A 196 1.08 -5.44 9.23
C GLN A 196 1.98 -4.85 8.16
N LEU A 197 1.51 -3.79 7.53
CA LEU A 197 2.29 -2.91 6.66
C LEU A 197 2.51 -1.58 7.37
N ILE A 198 3.65 -0.96 7.10
CA ILE A 198 3.96 0.41 7.51
C ILE A 198 4.03 1.24 6.23
N ILE A 199 3.45 2.43 6.29
CA ILE A 199 3.56 3.43 5.25
C ILE A 199 4.26 4.67 5.82
N THR A 200 5.14 5.26 5.04
CA THR A 200 5.76 6.55 5.31
C THR A 200 5.61 7.42 4.08
N ASP A 201 5.25 8.66 4.29
CA ASP A 201 5.13 9.68 3.25
C ASP A 201 5.71 10.98 3.81
N PRO A 202 6.55 11.72 3.08
CA PRO A 202 7.02 13.03 3.51
C PRO A 202 5.88 14.04 3.66
N ASP A 203 4.87 13.97 2.80
CA ASP A 203 3.75 14.91 2.78
C ASP A 203 2.84 14.75 3.99
N VAL A 204 2.53 15.84 4.64
CA VAL A 204 1.67 15.83 5.84
C VAL A 204 0.29 15.25 5.53
N GLY A 205 -0.09 14.24 6.30
CA GLY A 205 -1.41 13.62 6.23
C GLY A 205 -1.56 12.58 5.11
N GLN A 206 -0.48 12.17 4.45
CA GLN A 206 -0.52 11.12 3.41
C GLN A 206 0.01 9.75 3.89
N ASP A 207 0.43 9.63 5.13
CA ASP A 207 0.95 8.42 5.78
C ASP A 207 -0.14 7.37 6.13
N HIS A 208 -1.09 7.15 5.22
CA HIS A 208 -2.17 6.17 5.37
C HIS A 208 -2.48 5.48 4.03
N PHE A 209 -3.31 4.43 4.07
CA PHE A 209 -3.68 3.65 2.91
C PHE A 209 -5.06 4.05 2.37
N GLN A 210 -5.26 3.89 1.07
CA GLN A 210 -6.58 3.88 0.47
C GLN A 210 -7.36 2.64 0.90
N ALA A 211 -8.68 2.73 0.97
CA ALA A 211 -9.53 1.56 1.14
C ALA A 211 -9.42 0.67 -0.10
N PRO A 212 -9.07 -0.63 0.04
CA PRO A 212 -9.06 -1.54 -1.09
C PRO A 212 -10.45 -1.67 -1.72
N PRO A 213 -10.55 -1.83 -3.05
CA PRO A 213 -11.84 -1.92 -3.75
C PRO A 213 -12.62 -3.20 -3.40
N SER A 214 -11.93 -4.25 -2.97
CA SER A 214 -12.49 -5.50 -2.47
C SER A 214 -11.57 -6.10 -1.44
N LEU A 215 -12.15 -6.75 -0.44
CA LEU A 215 -11.46 -7.57 0.56
C LEU A 215 -11.69 -9.07 0.31
N GLN A 216 -12.46 -9.43 -0.73
CA GLN A 216 -12.74 -10.83 -1.08
C GLN A 216 -11.60 -11.38 -1.92
N GLY A 217 -11.02 -12.49 -1.47
CA GLY A 217 -10.16 -13.36 -2.25
C GLY A 217 -10.97 -14.43 -2.99
N THR A 218 -10.29 -15.34 -3.65
CA THR A 218 -10.90 -16.51 -4.32
C THR A 218 -11.32 -17.55 -3.29
N TYR A 219 -10.48 -17.76 -2.28
CA TYR A 219 -10.64 -18.82 -1.28
C TYR A 219 -10.98 -18.30 0.12
N GLY A 220 -10.93 -16.99 0.34
CA GLY A 220 -11.19 -16.43 1.65
C GLY A 220 -11.41 -14.92 1.65
N THR A 221 -11.32 -14.34 2.84
CA THR A 221 -11.63 -12.91 3.04
C THR A 221 -10.52 -12.24 3.82
N PHE A 222 -10.08 -11.08 3.31
CA PHE A 222 -9.17 -10.20 4.00
C PHE A 222 -9.90 -9.22 4.92
N THR A 223 -9.21 -8.75 5.93
CA THR A 223 -9.50 -7.50 6.63
C THR A 223 -8.28 -6.60 6.50
N PHE A 224 -8.48 -5.29 6.38
CA PHE A 224 -7.40 -4.32 6.26
C PHE A 224 -7.77 -3.02 6.97
N ASN A 225 -6.89 -2.54 7.84
CA ASN A 225 -7.05 -1.24 8.50
C ASN A 225 -6.19 -0.21 7.77
N THR A 226 -6.82 0.77 7.14
CA THR A 226 -6.17 1.77 6.31
C THR A 226 -5.28 2.75 7.07
N THR A 227 -5.45 2.89 8.38
CA THR A 227 -4.64 3.78 9.22
C THR A 227 -3.45 3.06 9.83
N THR A 228 -3.63 1.81 10.27
CA THR A 228 -2.58 1.07 10.99
C THR A 228 -1.83 0.07 10.11
N GLY A 229 -2.32 -0.20 8.90
CA GLY A 229 -1.78 -1.22 8.00
C GLY A 229 -1.93 -2.65 8.49
N VAL A 230 -2.64 -2.88 9.60
CA VAL A 230 -2.91 -4.23 10.13
C VAL A 230 -3.88 -4.95 9.20
N TRP A 231 -3.55 -6.18 8.85
CA TRP A 231 -4.36 -7.03 8.01
C TRP A 231 -4.50 -8.43 8.62
N ALA A 232 -5.59 -9.08 8.29
CA ALA A 232 -5.79 -10.50 8.54
C ALA A 232 -6.51 -11.13 7.34
N TYR A 233 -6.36 -12.44 7.21
CA TYR A 233 -7.03 -13.27 6.22
C TYR A 233 -7.65 -14.47 6.92
N THR A 234 -8.84 -14.87 6.48
CA THR A 234 -9.53 -16.08 6.94
C THR A 234 -9.95 -16.90 5.74
N LEU A 235 -9.48 -18.13 5.68
CA LEU A 235 -9.86 -19.11 4.66
C LEU A 235 -11.32 -19.50 4.80
N ASN A 236 -12.03 -19.61 3.69
CA ASN A 236 -13.38 -20.19 3.61
C ASN A 236 -13.23 -21.66 3.21
N GLN A 237 -13.46 -22.55 4.14
CA GLN A 237 -13.29 -23.98 3.93
C GLN A 237 -14.09 -24.50 2.72
N THR A 238 -15.35 -24.08 2.57
CA THR A 238 -16.18 -24.51 1.44
C THR A 238 -15.64 -24.10 0.07
N LEU A 239 -14.90 -22.98 -0.01
CA LEU A 239 -14.25 -22.57 -1.25
C LEU A 239 -12.91 -23.28 -1.46
N ALA A 240 -12.31 -23.77 -0.39
CA ALA A 240 -11.05 -24.48 -0.42
C ALA A 240 -11.21 -26.00 -0.58
N ASP A 241 -12.34 -26.58 -0.11
CA ASP A 241 -12.65 -28.02 -0.19
C ASP A 241 -12.31 -28.69 -1.56
N PRO A 242 -12.36 -28.02 -2.72
CA PRO A 242 -11.94 -28.66 -3.98
C PRO A 242 -10.43 -28.78 -4.16
N LEU A 243 -9.59 -28.27 -3.23
CA LEU A 243 -8.15 -28.32 -3.31
C LEU A 243 -7.62 -29.66 -2.79
N THR A 244 -6.90 -30.37 -3.64
CA THR A 244 -6.35 -31.68 -3.31
C THR A 244 -5.15 -31.59 -2.36
N GLN A 245 -4.77 -32.71 -1.76
CA GLN A 245 -3.63 -32.83 -0.85
C GLN A 245 -2.35 -32.17 -1.38
N GLY A 246 -1.90 -31.12 -0.68
CA GLY A 246 -0.66 -30.39 -1.00
C GLY A 246 -0.76 -29.45 -2.20
N GLN A 247 -1.96 -29.26 -2.78
CA GLN A 247 -2.16 -28.31 -3.88
C GLN A 247 -1.93 -26.87 -3.39
N PRO A 248 -0.97 -26.12 -3.96
CA PRO A 248 -0.74 -24.74 -3.60
C PRO A 248 -1.61 -23.80 -4.45
N VAL A 249 -2.24 -22.84 -3.81
CA VAL A 249 -2.91 -21.69 -4.46
C VAL A 249 -2.64 -20.43 -3.65
N THR A 250 -3.04 -19.27 -4.17
CA THR A 250 -2.83 -17.99 -3.47
C THR A 250 -4.03 -17.07 -3.58
N ASP A 251 -4.28 -16.32 -2.52
CA ASP A 251 -5.10 -15.11 -2.55
C ASP A 251 -4.21 -13.88 -2.41
N THR A 252 -4.58 -12.79 -3.10
CA THR A 252 -3.79 -11.56 -3.11
C THR A 252 -4.68 -10.34 -2.87
N LEU A 253 -4.27 -9.50 -1.92
CA LEU A 253 -4.85 -8.18 -1.70
C LEU A 253 -3.85 -7.10 -2.10
N THR A 254 -4.20 -6.27 -3.09
CA THR A 254 -3.41 -5.08 -3.46
C THR A 254 -3.88 -3.88 -2.66
N VAL A 255 -2.96 -3.24 -1.94
CA VAL A 255 -3.20 -2.01 -1.20
C VAL A 255 -2.37 -0.87 -1.79
N LYS A 256 -2.84 0.37 -1.65
CA LYS A 256 -2.18 1.57 -2.18
C LYS A 256 -2.04 2.64 -1.11
N SER A 257 -1.01 3.49 -1.24
CA SER A 257 -0.86 4.72 -0.47
C SER A 257 -2.01 5.70 -0.71
N ALA A 258 -2.20 6.65 0.18
CA ALA A 258 -3.25 7.66 0.10
C ALA A 258 -3.20 8.44 -1.22
N ASP A 259 -2.02 8.86 -1.63
CA ASP A 259 -1.72 9.58 -2.87
C ASP A 259 -1.66 8.66 -4.11
N GLY A 260 -1.56 7.35 -3.93
CA GLY A 260 -1.50 6.35 -4.99
C GLY A 260 -0.11 6.16 -5.61
N THR A 261 0.93 6.78 -5.09
CA THR A 261 2.31 6.64 -5.62
C THR A 261 2.93 5.30 -5.31
N ALA A 262 2.53 4.65 -4.20
CA ALA A 262 2.99 3.33 -3.80
C ALA A 262 1.86 2.30 -3.79
N SER A 263 2.21 1.05 -4.07
CA SER A 263 1.33 -0.10 -3.93
C SER A 263 2.08 -1.31 -3.36
N TYR A 264 1.36 -2.19 -2.66
CA TYR A 264 1.89 -3.42 -2.09
C TYR A 264 0.89 -4.56 -2.26
N ASN A 265 1.40 -5.76 -2.58
CA ASN A 265 0.60 -6.98 -2.68
C ASN A 265 0.78 -7.84 -1.42
N ILE A 266 -0.26 -7.97 -0.63
CA ILE A 266 -0.35 -8.97 0.43
C ILE A 266 -0.72 -10.28 -0.23
N VAL A 267 0.17 -11.27 -0.19
CA VAL A 267 -0.05 -12.59 -0.79
C VAL A 267 -0.16 -13.61 0.33
N VAL A 268 -1.27 -14.35 0.36
CA VAL A 268 -1.50 -15.48 1.28
C VAL A 268 -1.39 -16.76 0.49
N ASN A 269 -0.50 -17.65 0.94
CA ASN A 269 -0.30 -18.98 0.36
C ASN A 269 -1.25 -19.96 1.03
N ILE A 270 -2.00 -20.71 0.24
CA ILE A 270 -3.01 -21.65 0.69
C ILE A 270 -2.57 -23.04 0.25
N THR A 271 -2.63 -24.01 1.15
CA THR A 271 -2.34 -25.42 0.84
C THR A 271 -3.58 -26.25 1.07
N GLY A 272 -4.01 -26.98 0.04
CA GLY A 272 -5.09 -27.94 0.09
C GLY A 272 -4.72 -29.18 0.93
N THR A 273 -5.72 -29.85 1.49
CA THR A 273 -5.59 -31.13 2.19
C THR A 273 -6.58 -32.12 1.60
N ASN A 274 -6.35 -33.41 1.87
CA ASN A 274 -7.28 -34.44 1.40
C ASN A 274 -8.54 -34.46 2.27
N ASP A 275 -9.68 -34.33 1.64
CA ASP A 275 -10.97 -34.68 2.23
C ASP A 275 -11.26 -36.18 2.07
N ALA A 276 -12.19 -36.69 2.82
CA ALA A 276 -12.58 -38.09 2.72
C ALA A 276 -13.84 -38.26 1.85
N PRO A 277 -13.87 -39.27 0.99
CA PRO A 277 -15.05 -39.54 0.16
C PRO A 277 -16.28 -39.88 1.01
N VAL A 278 -17.43 -39.51 0.49
CA VAL A 278 -18.72 -39.82 1.07
C VAL A 278 -19.35 -40.98 0.31
N ALA A 279 -19.37 -42.16 0.97
CA ALA A 279 -19.99 -43.37 0.44
C ALA A 279 -21.51 -43.28 0.56
N ILE A 280 -22.22 -43.56 -0.52
CA ILE A 280 -23.69 -43.54 -0.60
C ILE A 280 -24.21 -44.96 -0.86
N ALA A 281 -25.14 -45.41 -0.01
CA ALA A 281 -25.70 -46.75 -0.10
C ALA A 281 -26.29 -47.07 -1.48
N ASN A 282 -26.02 -48.28 -1.96
CA ASN A 282 -26.48 -48.79 -3.22
C ASN A 282 -27.56 -49.86 -2.98
N VAL A 283 -28.55 -49.95 -3.87
CA VAL A 283 -29.60 -50.95 -3.83
C VAL A 283 -29.71 -51.61 -5.22
N ASN A 284 -29.80 -52.92 -5.23
CA ASN A 284 -30.11 -53.69 -6.43
C ASN A 284 -31.12 -54.80 -6.09
N SER A 285 -31.70 -55.46 -7.09
CA SER A 285 -32.66 -56.51 -6.88
C SER A 285 -32.48 -57.65 -7.90
N VAL A 286 -32.68 -58.86 -7.43
CA VAL A 286 -32.72 -60.05 -8.24
C VAL A 286 -33.95 -60.88 -7.88
N LYS A 287 -34.55 -61.51 -8.84
CA LYS A 287 -35.75 -62.37 -8.61
C LYS A 287 -35.37 -63.85 -8.80
N GLU A 288 -35.85 -64.71 -7.89
CA GLU A 288 -35.67 -66.16 -8.04
C GLU A 288 -36.20 -66.65 -9.36
N ASP A 289 -35.60 -67.68 -9.91
CA ASP A 289 -35.96 -68.34 -11.13
C ASP A 289 -36.18 -67.44 -12.37
N THR A 290 -35.67 -66.25 -12.33
CA THR A 290 -35.82 -65.25 -13.40
C THR A 290 -34.48 -64.62 -13.78
N ALA A 291 -34.26 -64.45 -15.06
CA ALA A 291 -33.07 -63.64 -15.53
C ALA A 291 -33.32 -62.13 -15.35
N PRO A 292 -32.26 -61.28 -15.07
CA PRO A 292 -30.86 -61.66 -14.95
C PRO A 292 -30.48 -62.21 -13.55
N ASN A 293 -29.72 -63.30 -13.54
CA ASN A 293 -28.97 -63.77 -12.36
C ASN A 293 -27.62 -64.31 -12.90
N PRO A 294 -26.47 -63.71 -12.54
CA PRO A 294 -26.28 -62.64 -11.54
C PRO A 294 -26.80 -61.27 -11.98
N VAL A 295 -27.03 -60.40 -11.00
CA VAL A 295 -27.17 -58.94 -11.20
C VAL A 295 -25.86 -58.27 -10.93
N SER A 296 -25.61 -57.13 -11.62
CA SER A 296 -24.31 -56.37 -11.52
C SER A 296 -24.53 -54.86 -11.41
N GLY A 297 -23.52 -54.16 -11.01
CA GLY A 297 -23.49 -52.70 -10.89
C GLY A 297 -22.11 -52.19 -10.51
N ASN A 298 -22.07 -50.95 -10.09
CA ASN A 298 -20.88 -50.37 -9.51
C ASN A 298 -21.27 -49.54 -8.26
N VAL A 299 -20.65 -49.86 -7.12
CA VAL A 299 -20.98 -49.23 -5.84
C VAL A 299 -20.43 -47.82 -5.72
N LEU A 300 -19.37 -47.45 -6.45
CA LEU A 300 -18.75 -46.14 -6.41
C LEU A 300 -19.44 -45.10 -7.33
N SER A 301 -20.46 -45.53 -8.10
CA SER A 301 -21.08 -44.67 -9.12
C SER A 301 -21.85 -43.46 -8.55
N ASN A 302 -22.27 -43.52 -7.31
CA ASN A 302 -22.99 -42.47 -6.57
C ASN A 302 -22.20 -41.91 -5.37
N ASP A 303 -21.01 -42.42 -5.13
CA ASP A 303 -20.11 -41.89 -4.12
C ASP A 303 -19.52 -40.55 -4.60
N THR A 304 -19.21 -39.65 -3.67
CA THR A 304 -18.73 -38.31 -3.96
C THR A 304 -17.51 -38.00 -3.17
N ASP A 305 -16.63 -37.18 -3.76
CA ASP A 305 -15.50 -36.53 -3.11
C ASP A 305 -15.53 -35.05 -3.45
N VAL A 306 -15.14 -34.19 -2.51
CA VAL A 306 -15.06 -32.74 -2.74
C VAL A 306 -13.74 -32.36 -3.39
N ASP A 307 -12.67 -33.16 -3.19
CA ASP A 307 -11.37 -32.97 -3.81
C ASP A 307 -11.43 -33.11 -5.33
N ASN A 308 -10.92 -32.11 -6.03
CA ASN A 308 -11.10 -32.01 -7.46
C ASN A 308 -10.25 -33.04 -8.24
N GLY A 309 -10.91 -34.05 -8.79
CA GLY A 309 -10.27 -35.07 -9.64
C GLY A 309 -9.79 -36.30 -8.87
N ASP A 310 -10.17 -36.44 -7.61
CA ASP A 310 -9.88 -37.66 -6.83
C ASP A 310 -10.60 -38.88 -7.40
N THR A 311 -9.97 -40.03 -7.18
CA THR A 311 -10.47 -41.33 -7.65
C THR A 311 -10.74 -42.25 -6.47
N HIS A 312 -11.89 -42.91 -6.53
CA HIS A 312 -12.31 -43.80 -5.45
C HIS A 312 -12.01 -45.27 -5.75
N THR A 313 -11.68 -46.01 -4.69
CA THR A 313 -11.51 -47.46 -4.76
C THR A 313 -12.14 -48.12 -3.54
N VAL A 314 -12.67 -49.32 -3.71
CA VAL A 314 -13.11 -50.15 -2.57
C VAL A 314 -11.88 -50.75 -1.90
N SER A 315 -11.65 -50.40 -0.65
CA SER A 315 -10.51 -50.88 0.16
C SER A 315 -10.85 -52.06 1.05
N ALA A 316 -12.13 -52.26 1.40
CA ALA A 316 -12.58 -53.36 2.22
C ALA A 316 -14.05 -53.70 1.96
N VAL A 317 -14.43 -54.97 2.17
CA VAL A 317 -15.82 -55.45 2.17
C VAL A 317 -16.08 -56.14 3.50
N ASN A 318 -17.19 -55.80 4.16
CA ASN A 318 -17.53 -56.28 5.52
C ASN A 318 -16.33 -56.15 6.49
N GLY A 319 -15.63 -55.01 6.42
CA GLY A 319 -14.47 -54.68 7.28
C GLY A 319 -13.17 -55.44 6.98
N SER A 320 -13.11 -56.21 5.88
CA SER A 320 -11.90 -56.96 5.52
C SER A 320 -11.41 -56.64 4.12
N ALA A 321 -10.17 -56.20 3.99
CA ALA A 321 -9.49 -55.96 2.72
C ALA A 321 -9.34 -57.26 1.89
N GLY A 322 -9.23 -58.42 2.57
CA GLY A 322 -9.14 -59.70 1.91
C GLY A 322 -10.42 -60.15 1.20
N ASN A 323 -11.51 -59.48 1.43
CA ASN A 323 -12.81 -59.75 0.73
C ASN A 323 -12.94 -59.03 -0.62
N VAL A 324 -12.09 -58.03 -0.88
CA VAL A 324 -12.10 -57.29 -2.15
C VAL A 324 -11.60 -58.20 -3.28
N GLY A 325 -12.38 -58.32 -4.36
CA GLY A 325 -12.07 -59.19 -5.51
C GLY A 325 -12.22 -60.67 -5.25
N ASN A 326 -12.81 -61.07 -4.11
CA ASN A 326 -13.10 -62.44 -3.76
C ASN A 326 -14.61 -62.65 -3.54
N ASP A 327 -15.08 -63.88 -3.73
CA ASP A 327 -16.46 -64.25 -3.51
C ASP A 327 -16.80 -64.28 -2.01
N LEU A 328 -17.82 -63.52 -1.64
CA LEU A 328 -18.28 -63.40 -0.26
C LEU A 328 -19.71 -63.95 -0.17
N VAL A 329 -19.85 -65.06 0.55
CA VAL A 329 -21.16 -65.75 0.73
C VAL A 329 -22.03 -64.93 1.68
N GLY A 330 -23.21 -64.56 1.22
CA GLY A 330 -24.32 -63.96 1.98
C GLY A 330 -25.29 -64.99 2.50
N THR A 331 -26.47 -64.55 2.91
CA THR A 331 -27.53 -65.42 3.40
C THR A 331 -28.28 -66.13 2.26
N TYR A 332 -28.42 -65.41 1.13
CA TYR A 332 -29.26 -65.86 0.00
C TYR A 332 -28.47 -66.02 -1.30
N GLY A 333 -27.20 -65.52 -1.33
CA GLY A 333 -26.39 -65.58 -2.53
C GLY A 333 -24.93 -65.18 -2.25
N THR A 334 -24.20 -64.90 -3.32
CA THR A 334 -22.76 -64.60 -3.26
C THR A 334 -22.49 -63.25 -3.94
N LEU A 335 -21.83 -62.35 -3.24
CA LEU A 335 -21.28 -61.09 -3.74
C LEU A 335 -19.84 -61.28 -4.20
N HIS A 336 -19.53 -60.76 -5.38
CA HIS A 336 -18.15 -60.48 -5.84
C HIS A 336 -18.03 -58.99 -6.07
N LEU A 337 -17.21 -58.30 -5.27
CA LEU A 337 -16.98 -56.84 -5.34
C LEU A 337 -15.50 -56.52 -5.58
N ASN A 338 -15.21 -55.88 -6.69
CA ASN A 338 -13.86 -55.50 -7.07
C ASN A 338 -13.46 -54.16 -6.48
N SER A 339 -12.14 -53.86 -6.50
CA SER A 339 -11.59 -52.58 -6.02
C SER A 339 -12.04 -51.37 -6.84
N ASP A 340 -12.41 -51.54 -8.11
CA ASP A 340 -12.97 -50.49 -8.98
C ASP A 340 -14.47 -50.24 -8.75
N GLY A 341 -15.06 -50.87 -7.70
CA GLY A 341 -16.46 -50.76 -7.33
C GLY A 341 -17.40 -51.63 -8.16
N SER A 342 -16.93 -52.25 -9.24
CA SER A 342 -17.77 -53.19 -10.01
C SER A 342 -18.11 -54.42 -9.19
N TYR A 343 -19.38 -54.81 -9.24
CA TYR A 343 -19.84 -55.99 -8.51
C TYR A 343 -20.74 -56.87 -9.31
N SER A 344 -20.79 -58.14 -8.93
CA SER A 344 -21.86 -59.07 -9.30
C SER A 344 -22.41 -59.76 -8.06
N TYR A 345 -23.72 -59.93 -8.00
CA TYR A 345 -24.38 -60.71 -6.98
C TYR A 345 -25.17 -61.85 -7.64
N THR A 346 -24.84 -63.07 -7.22
CA THR A 346 -25.49 -64.29 -7.72
C THR A 346 -26.41 -64.84 -6.64
N LEU A 347 -27.73 -64.83 -6.90
CA LEU A 347 -28.70 -65.45 -6.01
C LEU A 347 -28.55 -66.97 -6.14
N ASP A 348 -28.50 -67.68 -5.03
CA ASP A 348 -28.48 -69.16 -5.01
C ASP A 348 -29.87 -69.70 -5.01
N ASN A 349 -30.39 -69.94 -6.22
CA ASN A 349 -31.68 -70.56 -6.42
C ASN A 349 -31.81 -72.03 -5.89
N GLY A 350 -30.68 -72.62 -5.46
CA GLY A 350 -30.70 -73.96 -4.84
C GLY A 350 -30.98 -73.91 -3.32
N LEU A 351 -30.94 -72.75 -2.70
CA LEU A 351 -31.20 -72.62 -1.27
C LEU A 351 -32.70 -72.80 -0.93
N ALA A 352 -33.01 -73.66 0.06
CA ALA A 352 -34.37 -73.84 0.53
C ALA A 352 -35.03 -72.55 1.05
N SER A 353 -34.22 -71.64 1.64
CA SER A 353 -34.66 -70.31 2.11
C SER A 353 -35.05 -69.33 0.97
N VAL A 354 -34.53 -69.56 -0.24
CA VAL A 354 -34.93 -68.83 -1.45
C VAL A 354 -36.18 -69.46 -2.06
N GLN A 355 -36.18 -70.79 -2.26
CA GLN A 355 -37.32 -71.53 -2.88
C GLN A 355 -38.60 -71.54 -2.07
N GLN A 356 -38.57 -71.17 -0.79
CA GLN A 356 -39.72 -71.05 0.09
C GLN A 356 -40.34 -69.67 0.16
N LEU A 357 -39.80 -68.70 -0.60
CA LEU A 357 -40.32 -67.31 -0.62
C LEU A 357 -41.71 -67.34 -1.30
N ALA A 358 -42.73 -66.77 -0.64
CA ALA A 358 -44.00 -66.55 -1.25
C ALA A 358 -43.96 -65.47 -2.32
N GLU A 359 -44.85 -65.52 -3.30
CA GLU A 359 -44.94 -64.50 -4.35
C GLU A 359 -45.05 -63.08 -3.75
N GLY A 360 -44.20 -62.21 -4.16
CA GLY A 360 -44.08 -60.83 -3.66
C GLY A 360 -43.33 -60.66 -2.33
N ALA A 361 -42.88 -61.76 -1.71
CA ALA A 361 -41.98 -61.64 -0.54
C ALA A 361 -40.61 -61.14 -0.95
N THR A 362 -40.04 -60.28 -0.14
CA THR A 362 -38.66 -59.72 -0.33
C THR A 362 -37.79 -60.04 0.87
N VAL A 363 -36.56 -60.47 0.61
CA VAL A 363 -35.51 -60.69 1.60
C VAL A 363 -34.24 -59.90 1.15
N THR A 364 -33.32 -59.68 2.05
CA THR A 364 -32.15 -58.80 1.74
C THR A 364 -30.88 -59.46 2.23
N ASP A 365 -29.84 -59.47 1.41
CA ASP A 365 -28.46 -59.56 1.83
C ASP A 365 -27.89 -58.16 1.94
N VAL A 366 -27.10 -57.87 2.97
CA VAL A 366 -26.48 -56.60 3.21
C VAL A 366 -24.97 -56.79 3.33
N PHE A 367 -24.22 -56.04 2.53
CA PHE A 367 -22.77 -56.02 2.58
C PHE A 367 -22.34 -54.55 2.79
N SER A 368 -21.32 -54.34 3.59
CA SER A 368 -20.70 -53.01 3.74
C SER A 368 -19.40 -52.92 2.93
N TYR A 369 -19.11 -51.76 2.40
CA TYR A 369 -17.82 -51.47 1.78
C TYR A 369 -17.18 -50.19 2.38
N THR A 370 -15.87 -50.11 2.27
CA THR A 370 -15.09 -48.93 2.65
C THR A 370 -14.28 -48.53 1.47
#